data_d2a5253eb893f196ee118e028e0b077a
#
_entry.id   d2a5253eb893f196ee118e028e0b077a
#
_cell.length_a   1.000
_cell.length_b   1.000
_cell.length_c   1.000
_cell.angle_alpha   90.00
_cell.angle_beta   90.00
_cell.angle_gamma   90.00
#
_symmetry.space_group_name_H-M   'P 1'
#
loop_
_entity.id
_entity.type
_entity.pdbx_description
1 polymer ?
#
loop_
_entity_poly.entity_id
_entity_poly.type
_entity_poly.pdbx_seq_one_letter_code
_entity_poly.pdbx_strand_id
1 'polypeptide(L)'
;MLTILGTDGRTPQLHASSRHRLACVALSMSVLLSACQQEGDDANTQVNVPAGSPAESVPAARPPTAADASVSSQIAAKRRTLVADAVSALQETEAALELLAAAKAADAIAALERATGKLDIVLAADPNLALAPVDVRATVHDVIAAPEAVTALRQRAEAALDDGRLQDARYMIADLASEHVISVTSIPLATYPGAIKQAAALIHANKPAEAAAVLETALSTMVVENTIIPLPLVRAESLLDTARPLAEKPQRTAGENDRLRRLLDAARLQIELAQALGYATKDDLEALSDELKTIRRKTEGQGFASGLFDRIKALFAKARSDASKPRSGG
;
A
#
# COMPACT_ATOMS: atom_id res chain seq x y z
N MET A 1 63.52 -12.47 -17.77
CA MET A 1 63.55 -13.50 -18.85
C MET A 1 62.12 -13.83 -19.13
N LEU A 2 61.55 -13.47 -20.08
CA LEU A 2 61.21 -13.54 -21.50
C LEU A 2 59.92 -12.65 -21.69
N THR A 3 59.92 -11.51 -22.37
CA THR A 3 59.83 -11.27 -23.82
C THR A 3 58.43 -11.63 -24.37
N ILE A 4 57.57 -10.64 -24.61
CA ILE A 4 57.33 -9.72 -25.75
C ILE A 4 56.29 -10.24 -26.78
N LEU A 5 55.46 -9.27 -27.22
CA LEU A 5 54.74 -9.08 -28.50
C LEU A 5 53.36 -9.80 -28.64
N GLY A 6 52.30 -9.03 -28.91
CA GLY A 6 51.89 -8.63 -30.19
C GLY A 6 50.65 -7.75 -30.17
N THR A 7 50.77 -6.64 -30.78
CA THR A 7 49.75 -5.68 -31.26
C THR A 7 48.83 -6.31 -32.26
N ASP A 8 47.52 -6.07 -32.14
CA ASP A 8 46.77 -5.72 -33.37
C ASP A 8 45.48 -4.92 -33.00
N GLY A 9 45.45 -3.74 -33.52
CA GLY A 9 44.32 -2.86 -33.46
C GLY A 9 43.25 -3.21 -34.51
N ARG A 10 42.04 -3.24 -34.09
CA ARG A 10 40.88 -3.04 -34.97
C ARG A 10 39.77 -2.30 -34.23
N THR A 11 39.63 -1.05 -34.53
CA THR A 11 38.43 -0.26 -34.29
C THR A 11 37.32 -0.71 -35.23
N PRO A 12 36.09 -0.91 -34.77
CA PRO A 12 34.94 -0.85 -35.67
C PRO A 12 34.34 0.55 -35.64
N GLN A 13 34.22 1.09 -36.82
CA GLN A 13 33.53 2.34 -37.13
C GLN A 13 32.05 2.25 -36.74
N LEU A 14 31.58 3.27 -36.04
CA LEU A 14 30.17 3.58 -35.85
C LEU A 14 29.57 4.10 -37.14
N HIS A 15 28.66 3.35 -37.71
CA HIS A 15 27.72 3.86 -38.72
C HIS A 15 26.60 4.62 -38.05
N ALA A 16 26.56 5.91 -38.29
CA ALA A 16 25.41 6.77 -38.08
C ALA A 16 24.37 6.48 -39.18
N SER A 17 23.12 6.26 -38.80
CA SER A 17 21.92 6.71 -39.53
C SER A 17 20.68 6.05 -38.92
N SER A 18 19.80 6.80 -38.30
CA SER A 18 18.43 6.90 -38.83
C SER A 18 17.62 7.93 -38.01
N ARG A 19 17.34 9.03 -38.66
CA ARG A 19 16.37 10.04 -38.23
C ARG A 19 14.98 9.44 -38.39
N HIS A 20 14.23 9.23 -37.30
CA HIS A 20 12.78 9.05 -37.38
C HIS A 20 12.08 10.34 -36.95
N ARG A 21 11.44 10.92 -37.98
CA ARG A 21 10.57 12.09 -37.87
C ARG A 21 9.29 11.69 -37.11
N LEU A 22 8.99 12.40 -36.07
CA LEU A 22 7.67 12.40 -35.43
C LEU A 22 6.70 13.11 -36.39
N ALA A 23 5.71 12.38 -36.88
CA ALA A 23 4.54 12.93 -37.55
C ALA A 23 3.44 13.17 -36.51
N CYS A 24 3.14 14.45 -36.27
CA CYS A 24 1.93 14.87 -35.54
C CYS A 24 0.71 14.57 -36.42
N VAL A 25 -0.18 13.70 -35.95
CA VAL A 25 -1.54 13.56 -36.52
C VAL A 25 -2.50 14.31 -35.61
N ALA A 26 -2.90 15.49 -36.03
CA ALA A 26 -4.02 16.21 -35.46
C ALA A 26 -5.32 15.64 -36.05
N LEU A 27 -6.15 15.04 -35.19
CA LEU A 27 -7.50 14.59 -35.57
C LEU A 27 -8.51 15.65 -35.16
N SER A 28 -8.95 16.45 -36.11
CA SER A 28 -10.05 17.40 -35.98
C SER A 28 -11.38 16.65 -36.09
N MET A 29 -12.18 16.72 -35.04
CA MET A 29 -13.52 16.16 -34.98
C MET A 29 -14.53 17.27 -35.30
N SER A 30 -15.05 17.26 -36.54
CA SER A 30 -16.13 18.16 -36.98
C SER A 30 -17.48 17.53 -36.67
N VAL A 31 -18.25 18.24 -35.84
CA VAL A 31 -19.68 17.96 -35.59
C VAL A 31 -20.50 18.51 -36.74
N LEU A 32 -21.26 17.66 -37.42
CA LEU A 32 -22.33 18.07 -38.34
C LEU A 32 -23.68 17.62 -37.76
N LEU A 33 -24.43 18.59 -37.28
CA LEU A 33 -25.89 18.48 -37.10
C LEU A 33 -26.52 18.53 -38.51
N SER A 34 -27.36 17.57 -38.82
CA SER A 34 -28.35 17.70 -39.89
C SER A 34 -29.65 17.08 -39.40
N ALA A 35 -30.63 17.95 -39.24
CA ALA A 35 -32.02 17.62 -39.08
C ALA A 35 -32.63 17.36 -40.45
N CYS A 36 -33.39 16.28 -40.62
CA CYS A 36 -34.44 16.16 -41.65
C CYS A 36 -35.56 15.29 -41.07
N GLN A 37 -36.71 15.93 -40.91
CA GLN A 37 -38.01 15.28 -40.76
C GLN A 37 -38.43 14.73 -42.12
N GLN A 38 -38.97 13.52 -42.15
CA GLN A 38 -39.96 13.12 -43.17
C GLN A 38 -40.84 12.00 -42.61
N GLU A 39 -42.16 12.27 -42.64
CA GLU A 39 -43.25 11.34 -42.39
C GLU A 39 -43.40 10.34 -43.53
N GLY A 40 -43.95 9.17 -43.21
CA GLY A 40 -44.48 8.21 -44.19
C GLY A 40 -44.51 6.78 -43.72
N ASP A 41 -45.68 6.41 -43.21
CA ASP A 41 -46.47 5.16 -43.19
C ASP A 41 -45.84 3.76 -43.42
N ASP A 42 -46.31 2.87 -42.53
CA ASP A 42 -46.69 1.44 -42.76
C ASP A 42 -45.62 0.41 -43.08
N ALA A 43 -45.27 -0.40 -42.04
CA ALA A 43 -45.43 -1.87 -42.07
C ALA A 43 -44.93 -2.48 -40.74
N ASN A 44 -45.87 -3.10 -40.05
CA ASN A 44 -45.69 -3.91 -38.82
C ASN A 44 -44.76 -5.11 -39.13
N THR A 45 -43.51 -5.06 -38.61
CA THR A 45 -42.67 -6.25 -38.45
C THR A 45 -42.15 -6.20 -37.01
N GLN A 46 -42.77 -6.94 -36.11
CA GLN A 46 -42.30 -7.18 -34.75
C GLN A 46 -41.00 -7.96 -34.82
N VAL A 47 -39.88 -7.26 -34.67
CA VAL A 47 -38.60 -7.86 -34.30
C VAL A 47 -38.59 -8.02 -32.82
N ASN A 48 -38.70 -9.26 -32.36
CA ASN A 48 -38.56 -9.68 -30.98
C ASN A 48 -37.12 -9.42 -30.53
N VAL A 49 -36.88 -8.27 -29.88
CA VAL A 49 -35.59 -7.98 -29.21
C VAL A 49 -35.63 -8.75 -27.88
N PRO A 50 -34.70 -9.69 -27.63
CA PRO A 50 -34.62 -10.35 -26.32
C PRO A 50 -34.34 -9.29 -25.25
N ALA A 51 -35.15 -9.34 -24.18
CA ALA A 51 -35.02 -8.47 -23.01
C ALA A 51 -33.59 -8.40 -22.53
N GLY A 52 -33.11 -7.16 -22.34
CA GLY A 52 -31.76 -6.85 -21.91
C GLY A 52 -31.36 -7.62 -20.66
N SER A 53 -30.13 -8.08 -20.66
CA SER A 53 -29.42 -8.58 -19.48
C SER A 53 -29.64 -7.63 -18.31
N PRO A 54 -29.88 -8.14 -17.10
CA PRO A 54 -29.94 -7.28 -15.91
C PRO A 54 -28.63 -6.48 -15.82
N ALA A 55 -28.74 -5.17 -15.69
CA ALA A 55 -27.63 -4.32 -15.36
C ALA A 55 -26.95 -4.91 -14.12
N GLU A 56 -25.67 -5.27 -14.28
CA GLU A 56 -24.81 -5.74 -13.22
C GLU A 56 -24.80 -4.66 -12.15
N SER A 57 -25.55 -4.89 -11.07
CA SER A 57 -25.62 -3.97 -9.94
C SER A 57 -24.24 -3.90 -9.34
N VAL A 58 -23.58 -2.74 -9.48
CA VAL A 58 -22.36 -2.40 -8.72
C VAL A 58 -22.68 -2.72 -7.25
N PRO A 59 -21.91 -3.58 -6.59
CA PRO A 59 -22.18 -3.92 -5.19
C PRO A 59 -22.19 -2.62 -4.38
N ALA A 60 -23.28 -2.33 -3.69
CA ALA A 60 -23.36 -1.21 -2.77
C ALA A 60 -22.17 -1.29 -1.80
N ALA A 61 -21.43 -0.19 -1.65
CA ALA A 61 -20.28 -0.12 -0.76
C ALA A 61 -20.68 -0.67 0.62
N ARG A 62 -19.99 -1.71 1.06
CA ARG A 62 -20.21 -2.35 2.36
C ARG A 62 -20.06 -1.27 3.44
N PRO A 63 -21.00 -1.14 4.37
CA PRO A 63 -20.88 -0.17 5.45
C PRO A 63 -19.59 -0.42 6.23
N PRO A 64 -18.86 0.64 6.65
CA PRO A 64 -17.58 0.51 7.35
C PRO A 64 -17.77 -0.30 8.64
N THR A 65 -16.90 -1.26 8.86
CA THR A 65 -16.88 -2.09 10.06
C THR A 65 -16.06 -1.42 11.18
N ALA A 66 -16.17 -1.92 12.40
CA ALA A 66 -15.30 -1.46 13.51
C ALA A 66 -13.82 -1.67 13.19
N ALA A 67 -13.48 -2.70 12.41
CA ALA A 67 -12.14 -2.94 11.90
C ALA A 67 -11.67 -1.80 10.99
N ASP A 68 -12.51 -1.35 10.05
CA ASP A 68 -12.19 -0.23 9.15
C ASP A 68 -12.00 1.08 9.91
N ALA A 69 -12.79 1.32 10.97
CA ALA A 69 -12.65 2.48 11.85
C ALA A 69 -11.30 2.47 12.61
N SER A 70 -10.86 1.30 13.09
CA SER A 70 -9.56 1.14 13.75
C SER A 70 -8.40 1.48 12.81
N VAL A 71 -8.42 0.96 11.59
CA VAL A 71 -7.40 1.26 10.57
C VAL A 71 -7.42 2.74 10.19
N SER A 72 -8.59 3.32 9.96
CA SER A 72 -8.74 4.74 9.64
C SER A 72 -8.17 5.65 10.74
N SER A 73 -8.34 5.28 12.00
CA SER A 73 -7.76 6.02 13.14
C SER A 73 -6.23 5.97 13.14
N GLN A 74 -5.63 4.84 12.79
CA GLN A 74 -4.18 4.68 12.69
C GLN A 74 -3.60 5.51 11.53
N ILE A 75 -4.26 5.51 10.37
CA ILE A 75 -3.88 6.37 9.23
C ILE A 75 -3.94 7.84 9.64
N ALA A 76 -5.03 8.28 10.29
CA ALA A 76 -5.18 9.64 10.76
C ALA A 76 -4.12 10.02 11.81
N ALA A 77 -3.73 9.08 12.69
CA ALA A 77 -2.64 9.30 13.63
C ALA A 77 -1.30 9.54 12.91
N LYS A 78 -0.97 8.73 11.90
CA LYS A 78 0.25 8.92 11.09
C LYS A 78 0.22 10.24 10.31
N ARG A 79 -0.92 10.63 9.74
CA ARG A 79 -1.04 11.93 9.05
C ARG A 79 -0.80 13.13 9.97
N ARG A 80 -1.11 13.03 11.26
CA ARG A 80 -0.82 14.08 12.24
C ARG A 80 0.67 14.22 12.56
N THR A 81 1.52 13.26 12.22
CA THR A 81 2.97 13.34 12.40
C THR A 81 3.68 14.06 11.24
N LEU A 82 2.96 14.45 10.18
CA LEU A 82 3.56 15.18 9.06
C LEU A 82 4.10 16.54 9.52
N VAL A 83 5.32 16.84 9.07
CA VAL A 83 6.00 18.10 9.37
C VAL A 83 5.72 19.07 8.22
N ALA A 84 4.86 20.07 8.44
CA ALA A 84 4.36 20.96 7.39
C ALA A 84 5.48 21.72 6.64
N ASP A 85 6.51 22.19 7.36
CA ASP A 85 7.65 22.86 6.73
C ASP A 85 8.52 21.89 5.92
N ALA A 86 8.65 20.64 6.33
CA ALA A 86 9.33 19.62 5.53
C ALA A 86 8.53 19.24 4.27
N VAL A 87 7.19 19.14 4.37
CA VAL A 87 6.32 18.95 3.20
C VAL A 87 6.50 20.10 2.21
N SER A 88 6.50 21.35 2.70
CA SER A 88 6.74 22.52 1.85
C SER A 88 8.13 22.50 1.22
N ALA A 89 9.17 22.11 1.96
CA ALA A 89 10.53 22.00 1.44
C ALA A 89 10.64 20.95 0.33
N LEU A 90 9.94 19.82 0.45
CA LEU A 90 9.88 18.81 -0.59
C LEU A 90 9.24 19.37 -1.87
N GLN A 91 8.08 20.03 -1.75
CA GLN A 91 7.38 20.64 -2.88
C GLN A 91 8.25 21.69 -3.59
N GLU A 92 8.98 22.52 -2.85
CA GLU A 92 9.89 23.51 -3.42
C GLU A 92 11.09 22.85 -4.12
N THR A 93 11.55 21.70 -3.63
CA THR A 93 12.63 20.92 -4.27
C THR A 93 12.15 20.31 -5.59
N GLU A 94 10.96 19.73 -5.61
CA GLU A 94 10.33 19.20 -6.83
C GLU A 94 10.08 20.32 -7.86
N ALA A 95 9.58 21.47 -7.41
CA ALA A 95 9.39 22.65 -8.26
C ALA A 95 10.73 23.15 -8.84
N ALA A 96 11.81 23.15 -8.07
CA ALA A 96 13.14 23.52 -8.55
C ALA A 96 13.63 22.60 -9.67
N LEU A 97 13.37 21.29 -9.56
CA LEU A 97 13.72 20.32 -10.59
C LEU A 97 12.93 20.57 -11.89
N GLU A 98 11.62 20.84 -11.80
CA GLU A 98 10.79 21.21 -12.95
C GLU A 98 11.26 22.53 -13.60
N LEU A 99 11.62 23.52 -12.79
CA LEU A 99 12.14 24.80 -13.27
C LEU A 99 13.49 24.65 -13.97
N LEU A 100 14.37 23.76 -13.50
CA LEU A 100 15.62 23.42 -14.19
C LEU A 100 15.36 22.77 -15.55
N ALA A 101 14.41 21.83 -15.62
CA ALA A 101 14.00 21.22 -16.89
C ALA A 101 13.43 22.25 -17.88
N ALA A 102 12.77 23.31 -17.37
CA ALA A 102 12.26 24.43 -18.16
C ALA A 102 13.34 25.53 -18.47
N ALA A 103 14.59 25.30 -18.11
CA ALA A 103 15.72 26.24 -18.26
C ALA A 103 15.52 27.58 -17.47
N LYS A 104 14.74 27.58 -16.38
CA LYS A 104 14.45 28.73 -15.52
C LYS A 104 15.34 28.71 -14.27
N ALA A 105 16.64 28.88 -14.47
CA ALA A 105 17.65 28.73 -13.40
C ALA A 105 17.43 29.69 -12.21
N ALA A 106 17.06 30.96 -12.47
CA ALA A 106 16.82 31.93 -11.41
C ALA A 106 15.61 31.54 -10.52
N ASP A 107 14.53 31.07 -11.14
CA ASP A 107 13.33 30.62 -10.40
C ASP A 107 13.64 29.33 -9.60
N ALA A 108 14.46 28.45 -10.15
CA ALA A 108 14.90 27.23 -9.46
C ALA A 108 15.73 27.58 -8.20
N ILE A 109 16.66 28.56 -8.27
CA ILE A 109 17.38 29.05 -7.10
C ILE A 109 16.42 29.57 -6.04
N ALA A 110 15.45 30.40 -6.41
CA ALA A 110 14.47 30.95 -5.46
C ALA A 110 13.63 29.84 -4.78
N ALA A 111 13.30 28.77 -5.51
CA ALA A 111 12.63 27.59 -4.92
C ALA A 111 13.55 26.86 -3.91
N LEU A 112 14.83 26.64 -4.24
CA LEU A 112 15.79 26.00 -3.33
C LEU A 112 16.12 26.86 -2.10
N GLU A 113 16.09 28.19 -2.20
CA GLU A 113 16.21 29.10 -1.06
C GLU A 113 15.03 28.92 -0.09
N ARG A 114 13.79 28.84 -0.63
CA ARG A 114 12.61 28.56 0.19
C ARG A 114 12.67 27.18 0.84
N ALA A 115 13.05 26.16 0.09
CA ALA A 115 13.24 24.80 0.63
C ALA A 115 14.27 24.78 1.77
N THR A 116 15.42 25.46 1.59
CA THR A 116 16.45 25.54 2.61
C THR A 116 15.94 26.24 3.88
N GLY A 117 15.26 27.39 3.74
CA GLY A 117 14.70 28.10 4.89
C GLY A 117 13.68 27.27 5.67
N LYS A 118 12.86 26.49 4.98
CA LYS A 118 11.89 25.57 5.60
C LYS A 118 12.59 24.45 6.40
N LEU A 119 13.63 23.84 5.83
CA LEU A 119 14.40 22.78 6.52
C LEU A 119 15.19 23.34 7.71
N ASP A 120 15.73 24.55 7.61
CA ASP A 120 16.40 25.20 8.74
C ASP A 120 15.42 25.45 9.91
N ILE A 121 14.15 25.80 9.64
CA ILE A 121 13.07 25.91 10.66
C ILE A 121 12.81 24.53 11.31
N VAL A 122 12.70 23.46 10.53
CA VAL A 122 12.47 22.11 11.06
C VAL A 122 13.61 21.70 12.00
N LEU A 123 14.87 21.91 11.58
CA LEU A 123 16.05 21.59 12.38
C LEU A 123 16.18 22.46 13.63
N ALA A 124 15.74 23.73 13.56
CA ALA A 124 15.74 24.62 14.72
C ALA A 124 14.66 24.19 15.74
N ALA A 125 13.52 23.69 15.28
CA ALA A 125 12.42 23.22 16.13
C ALA A 125 12.75 21.90 16.85
N ASP A 126 13.41 20.96 16.15
CA ASP A 126 13.87 19.70 16.71
C ASP A 126 15.24 19.32 16.12
N PRO A 127 16.35 19.71 16.78
CA PRO A 127 17.69 19.42 16.31
C PRO A 127 18.07 17.94 16.27
N ASN A 128 17.31 17.08 16.98
CA ASN A 128 17.54 15.64 17.04
C ASN A 128 16.66 14.85 16.07
N LEU A 129 15.78 15.51 15.32
CA LEU A 129 14.93 14.85 14.33
C LEU A 129 15.77 14.31 13.18
N ALA A 130 15.89 13.00 13.11
CA ALA A 130 16.67 12.35 12.04
C ALA A 130 15.89 12.27 10.71
N LEU A 131 14.57 12.01 10.80
CA LEU A 131 13.65 11.83 9.68
C LEU A 131 12.44 12.75 9.85
N ALA A 132 12.17 13.60 8.87
CA ALA A 132 10.99 14.47 8.87
C ALA A 132 9.90 13.86 7.98
N PRO A 133 8.76 13.36 8.55
CA PRO A 133 7.66 12.80 7.77
C PRO A 133 7.02 13.85 6.85
N VAL A 134 6.88 13.51 5.55
CA VAL A 134 6.34 14.41 4.51
C VAL A 134 5.15 13.86 3.76
N ASP A 135 4.97 12.54 3.71
CA ASP A 135 3.81 11.92 3.06
C ASP A 135 3.35 10.67 3.81
N VAL A 136 2.05 10.40 3.78
CA VAL A 136 1.43 9.19 4.31
C VAL A 136 0.46 8.62 3.30
N ARG A 137 0.79 7.45 2.78
CA ARG A 137 -0.06 6.66 1.88
C ARG A 137 -0.61 5.44 2.58
N ALA A 138 -1.81 5.04 2.22
CA ALA A 138 -2.40 3.78 2.66
C ALA A 138 -2.87 2.99 1.45
N THR A 139 -2.40 1.76 1.37
CA THR A 139 -2.81 0.80 0.33
C THR A 139 -3.50 -0.39 1.00
N VAL A 140 -4.54 -0.90 0.37
CA VAL A 140 -5.29 -2.08 0.84
C VAL A 140 -5.06 -3.21 -0.14
N HIS A 141 -4.69 -4.35 0.40
CA HIS A 141 -4.75 -5.65 -0.28
C HIS A 141 -5.73 -6.52 0.52
N ASP A 142 -6.67 -7.18 -0.13
CA ASP A 142 -7.65 -8.00 0.59
C ASP A 142 -8.01 -9.23 -0.23
N VAL A 143 -7.46 -10.38 0.15
CA VAL A 143 -7.81 -11.65 -0.42
C VAL A 143 -9.14 -12.14 0.17
N ILE A 144 -10.15 -12.29 -0.67
CA ILE A 144 -11.45 -12.85 -0.29
C ILE A 144 -11.45 -14.35 -0.63
N ALA A 145 -10.87 -15.15 0.25
CA ALA A 145 -10.77 -16.59 0.07
C ALA A 145 -10.89 -17.33 1.41
N ALA A 146 -11.28 -18.59 1.35
CA ALA A 146 -11.23 -19.48 2.50
C ALA A 146 -9.78 -19.84 2.85
N PRO A 147 -9.44 -20.06 4.14
CA PRO A 147 -8.08 -20.41 4.57
C PRO A 147 -7.48 -21.62 3.82
N GLU A 148 -8.34 -22.60 3.49
CA GLU A 148 -7.93 -23.82 2.75
C GLU A 148 -7.49 -23.49 1.32
N ALA A 149 -8.19 -22.56 0.64
CA ALA A 149 -7.83 -22.13 -0.71
C ALA A 149 -6.47 -21.40 -0.72
N VAL A 150 -6.24 -20.53 0.27
CA VAL A 150 -4.96 -19.84 0.46
C VAL A 150 -3.84 -20.84 0.74
N THR A 151 -4.08 -21.82 1.61
CA THR A 151 -3.11 -22.88 1.93
C THR A 151 -2.77 -23.69 0.68
N ALA A 152 -3.77 -24.09 -0.12
CA ALA A 152 -3.55 -24.83 -1.35
C ALA A 152 -2.75 -24.02 -2.38
N LEU A 153 -3.03 -22.72 -2.51
CA LEU A 153 -2.29 -21.86 -3.43
C LEU A 153 -0.84 -21.67 -2.98
N ARG A 154 -0.60 -21.49 -1.68
CA ARG A 154 0.75 -21.43 -1.10
C ARG A 154 1.55 -22.71 -1.39
N GLN A 155 0.96 -23.89 -1.15
CA GLN A 155 1.62 -25.17 -1.44
C GLN A 155 1.99 -25.32 -2.93
N ARG A 156 1.11 -24.85 -3.83
CA ARG A 156 1.42 -24.83 -5.28
C ARG A 156 2.57 -23.89 -5.62
N ALA A 157 2.64 -22.73 -4.96
CA ALA A 157 3.74 -21.79 -5.13
C ALA A 157 5.07 -22.36 -4.60
N GLU A 158 5.05 -23.04 -3.43
CA GLU A 158 6.18 -23.75 -2.86
C GLU A 158 6.69 -24.83 -3.84
N ALA A 159 5.80 -25.67 -4.39
CA ALA A 159 6.16 -26.67 -5.38
C ALA A 159 6.74 -26.04 -6.67
N ALA A 160 6.22 -24.91 -7.11
CA ALA A 160 6.77 -24.21 -8.27
C ALA A 160 8.17 -23.65 -8.01
N LEU A 161 8.46 -23.20 -6.78
CA LEU A 161 9.82 -22.80 -6.37
C LEU A 161 10.79 -23.97 -6.35
N ASP A 162 10.37 -25.11 -5.81
CA ASP A 162 11.18 -26.34 -5.77
C ASP A 162 11.52 -26.84 -7.17
N ASP A 163 10.61 -26.68 -8.14
CA ASP A 163 10.81 -26.97 -9.57
C ASP A 163 11.63 -25.90 -10.31
N GLY A 164 12.08 -24.83 -9.65
CA GLY A 164 12.80 -23.71 -10.27
C GLY A 164 11.91 -22.77 -11.11
N ARG A 165 10.57 -22.92 -11.06
CA ARG A 165 9.60 -22.09 -11.79
C ARG A 165 9.26 -20.81 -11.02
N LEU A 166 10.28 -19.95 -10.82
CA LEU A 166 10.21 -18.72 -10.01
C LEU A 166 9.09 -17.77 -10.44
N GLN A 167 8.89 -17.61 -11.75
CA GLN A 167 7.87 -16.66 -12.23
C GLN A 167 6.45 -17.17 -11.98
N ASP A 168 6.22 -18.48 -12.07
CA ASP A 168 4.93 -19.08 -11.73
C ASP A 168 4.63 -18.93 -10.23
N ALA A 169 5.61 -19.23 -9.37
CA ALA A 169 5.47 -19.03 -7.93
C ALA A 169 5.17 -17.56 -7.58
N ARG A 170 5.93 -16.62 -8.15
CA ARG A 170 5.71 -15.18 -7.97
C ARG A 170 4.29 -14.76 -8.35
N TYR A 171 3.78 -15.26 -9.48
CA TYR A 171 2.42 -14.97 -9.94
C TYR A 171 1.37 -15.49 -8.96
N MET A 172 1.55 -16.70 -8.42
CA MET A 172 0.63 -17.32 -7.46
C MET A 172 0.57 -16.58 -6.13
N ILE A 173 1.69 -16.02 -5.64
CA ILE A 173 1.75 -15.35 -4.34
C ILE A 173 1.50 -13.83 -4.42
N ALA A 174 1.50 -13.24 -5.60
CA ALA A 174 1.36 -11.79 -5.78
C ALA A 174 0.12 -11.20 -5.10
N ASP A 175 -0.99 -11.95 -5.11
CA ASP A 175 -2.28 -11.53 -4.56
C ASP A 175 -2.58 -12.17 -3.18
N LEU A 176 -1.62 -12.89 -2.58
CA LEU A 176 -1.78 -13.52 -1.27
C LEU A 176 -1.49 -12.52 -0.14
N ALA A 177 -2.26 -11.44 -0.10
CA ALA A 177 -2.20 -10.46 0.97
C ALA A 177 -3.61 -10.05 1.41
N SER A 178 -3.80 -9.87 2.72
CA SER A 178 -5.02 -9.31 3.31
C SER A 178 -4.60 -8.33 4.40
N GLU A 179 -4.26 -7.09 3.99
CA GLU A 179 -3.60 -6.13 4.85
C GLU A 179 -3.84 -4.68 4.41
N HIS A 180 -3.74 -3.76 5.36
CA HIS A 180 -3.45 -2.37 5.07
C HIS A 180 -1.96 -2.12 5.22
N VAL A 181 -1.34 -1.51 4.21
CA VAL A 181 0.03 -1.02 4.25
C VAL A 181 -0.02 0.50 4.40
N ILE A 182 0.46 1.02 5.52
CA ILE A 182 0.61 2.46 5.75
C ILE A 182 2.07 2.80 5.50
N SER A 183 2.36 3.53 4.42
CA SER A 183 3.70 3.99 4.04
C SER A 183 3.88 5.43 4.49
N VAL A 184 4.89 5.68 5.30
CA VAL A 184 5.31 7.03 5.71
C VAL A 184 6.62 7.34 4.99
N THR A 185 6.60 8.38 4.16
CA THR A 185 7.81 8.87 3.48
C THR A 185 8.39 10.03 4.27
N SER A 186 9.70 10.00 4.51
CA SER A 186 10.41 10.98 5.33
C SER A 186 11.66 11.51 4.64
N ILE A 187 11.97 12.77 4.86
CA ILE A 187 13.23 13.41 4.45
C ILE A 187 14.32 13.05 5.47
N PRO A 188 15.49 12.51 5.03
CA PRO A 188 16.66 12.32 5.91
C PRO A 188 17.35 13.67 6.15
N LEU A 189 17.15 14.26 7.34
CA LEU A 189 17.62 15.60 7.66
C LEU A 189 19.15 15.73 7.75
N ALA A 190 19.88 14.63 7.90
CA ALA A 190 21.33 14.63 7.92
C ALA A 190 21.95 14.93 6.55
N THR A 191 21.30 14.59 5.44
CA THR A 191 21.89 14.65 4.09
C THR A 191 21.14 15.58 3.14
N TYR A 192 19.83 15.60 3.23
CA TYR A 192 18.96 16.31 2.28
C TYR A 192 19.20 17.83 2.23
N PRO A 193 19.34 18.58 3.36
CA PRO A 193 19.61 20.02 3.32
C PRO A 193 20.95 20.34 2.65
N GLY A 194 21.97 19.47 2.83
CA GLY A 194 23.27 19.61 2.17
C GLY A 194 23.18 19.46 0.65
N ALA A 195 22.39 18.50 0.18
CA ALA A 195 22.16 18.27 -1.25
C ALA A 195 21.47 19.47 -1.92
N ILE A 196 20.46 20.07 -1.27
CA ILE A 196 19.78 21.28 -1.78
C ILE A 196 20.76 22.45 -1.91
N LYS A 197 21.58 22.69 -0.90
CA LYS A 197 22.60 23.75 -0.92
C LYS A 197 23.66 23.49 -2.02
N GLN A 198 24.05 22.25 -2.24
CA GLN A 198 24.94 21.85 -3.33
C GLN A 198 24.31 22.10 -4.70
N ALA A 199 23.04 21.75 -4.90
CA ALA A 199 22.34 22.00 -6.15
C ALA A 199 22.26 23.51 -6.46
N ALA A 200 21.95 24.36 -5.47
CA ALA A 200 21.95 25.81 -5.64
C ALA A 200 23.34 26.35 -6.05
N ALA A 201 24.41 25.85 -5.44
CA ALA A 201 25.78 26.21 -5.81
C ALA A 201 26.14 25.81 -7.26
N LEU A 202 25.67 24.64 -7.72
CA LEU A 202 25.86 24.18 -9.10
C LEU A 202 25.10 25.06 -10.10
N ILE A 203 23.89 25.52 -9.78
CA ILE A 203 23.15 26.46 -10.65
C ILE A 203 23.92 27.78 -10.78
N HIS A 204 24.43 28.32 -9.67
CA HIS A 204 25.25 29.53 -9.70
C HIS A 204 26.58 29.34 -10.52
N ALA A 205 27.11 28.11 -10.53
CA ALA A 205 28.26 27.75 -11.36
C ALA A 205 27.92 27.51 -12.85
N ASN A 206 26.65 27.79 -13.26
CA ASN A 206 26.15 27.53 -14.61
C ASN A 206 26.16 26.03 -15.02
N LYS A 207 25.86 25.14 -14.06
CA LYS A 207 25.84 23.68 -14.21
C LYS A 207 24.45 23.10 -13.89
N PRO A 208 23.39 23.49 -14.60
CA PRO A 208 22.01 23.11 -14.25
C PRO A 208 21.76 21.60 -14.36
N ALA A 209 22.44 20.89 -15.29
CA ALA A 209 22.27 19.45 -15.42
C ALA A 209 22.89 18.68 -14.21
N GLU A 210 24.03 19.14 -13.69
CA GLU A 210 24.64 18.57 -12.48
C GLU A 210 23.76 18.86 -11.26
N ALA A 211 23.16 20.06 -11.18
CA ALA A 211 22.23 20.43 -10.12
C ALA A 211 20.98 19.54 -10.13
N ALA A 212 20.38 19.30 -11.31
CA ALA A 212 19.24 18.40 -11.45
C ALA A 212 19.58 16.98 -10.98
N ALA A 213 20.72 16.43 -11.36
CA ALA A 213 21.17 15.10 -10.91
C ALA A 213 21.34 15.01 -9.38
N VAL A 214 21.82 16.08 -8.73
CA VAL A 214 21.93 16.15 -7.26
C VAL A 214 20.54 16.14 -6.62
N LEU A 215 19.57 16.91 -7.16
CA LEU A 215 18.20 16.93 -6.64
C LEU A 215 17.48 15.60 -6.85
N GLU A 216 17.61 14.98 -8.02
CA GLU A 216 17.06 13.63 -8.29
C GLU A 216 17.64 12.60 -7.31
N THR A 217 18.95 12.66 -7.06
CA THR A 217 19.60 11.80 -6.06
C THR A 217 19.02 12.06 -4.67
N ALA A 218 18.88 13.32 -4.25
CA ALA A 218 18.31 13.67 -2.96
C ALA A 218 16.88 13.13 -2.81
N LEU A 219 16.03 13.29 -3.83
CA LEU A 219 14.68 12.75 -3.85
C LEU A 219 14.66 11.22 -3.81
N SER A 220 15.63 10.54 -4.41
CA SER A 220 15.75 9.08 -4.38
C SER A 220 16.21 8.52 -3.02
N THR A 221 16.79 9.36 -2.15
CA THR A 221 17.25 8.96 -0.81
C THR A 221 16.18 9.09 0.29
N MET A 222 14.94 9.45 -0.07
CA MET A 222 13.84 9.52 0.90
C MET A 222 13.60 8.16 1.54
N VAL A 223 13.35 8.17 2.85
CA VAL A 223 13.13 6.96 3.64
C VAL A 223 11.64 6.63 3.66
N VAL A 224 11.29 5.41 3.27
CA VAL A 224 9.91 4.91 3.32
C VAL A 224 9.81 3.83 4.40
N GLU A 225 8.99 4.09 5.41
CA GLU A 225 8.68 3.12 6.46
C GLU A 225 7.27 2.58 6.26
N ASN A 226 7.15 1.25 6.20
CA ASN A 226 5.86 0.57 6.03
C ASN A 226 5.39 -0.01 7.36
N THR A 227 4.15 0.28 7.72
CA THR A 227 3.43 -0.39 8.80
C THR A 227 2.37 -1.29 8.19
N ILE A 228 2.46 -2.60 8.45
CA ILE A 228 1.51 -3.59 7.96
C ILE A 228 0.46 -3.84 9.04
N ILE A 229 -0.81 -3.77 8.67
CA ILE A 229 -1.96 -4.07 9.53
C ILE A 229 -2.71 -5.26 8.92
N PRO A 230 -2.51 -6.49 9.43
CA PRO A 230 -3.18 -7.68 8.93
C PRO A 230 -4.69 -7.61 9.15
N LEU A 231 -5.47 -7.57 8.07
CA LEU A 231 -6.93 -7.50 8.14
C LEU A 231 -7.58 -8.69 8.86
N PRO A 232 -7.13 -9.94 8.66
CA PRO A 232 -7.72 -11.06 9.37
C PRO A 232 -7.60 -10.94 10.89
N LEU A 233 -6.48 -10.45 11.42
CA LEU A 233 -6.32 -10.25 12.87
C LEU A 233 -7.24 -9.14 13.39
N VAL A 234 -7.35 -8.02 12.66
CA VAL A 234 -8.24 -6.91 13.05
C VAL A 234 -9.70 -7.33 12.98
N ARG A 235 -10.09 -8.11 11.98
CA ARG A 235 -11.46 -8.65 11.84
C ARG A 235 -11.78 -9.66 12.95
N ALA A 236 -10.86 -10.55 13.28
CA ALA A 236 -11.03 -11.50 14.37
C ALA A 236 -11.24 -10.77 15.71
N GLU A 237 -10.43 -9.77 16.02
CA GLU A 237 -10.57 -8.96 17.22
C GLU A 237 -11.94 -8.24 17.28
N SER A 238 -12.35 -7.60 16.18
CA SER A 238 -13.66 -6.93 16.09
C SER A 238 -14.85 -7.88 16.29
N LEU A 239 -14.76 -9.11 15.76
CA LEU A 239 -15.77 -10.15 15.97
C LEU A 239 -15.83 -10.56 17.45
N LEU A 240 -14.70 -10.67 18.12
CA LEU A 240 -14.62 -11.00 19.53
C LEU A 240 -15.12 -9.86 20.44
N ASP A 241 -14.80 -8.61 20.10
CA ASP A 241 -15.37 -7.45 20.80
C ASP A 241 -16.90 -7.43 20.71
N THR A 242 -17.46 -7.84 19.55
CA THR A 242 -18.90 -8.00 19.37
C THR A 242 -19.48 -9.22 20.12
N ALA A 243 -18.69 -10.29 20.28
CA ALA A 243 -19.08 -11.49 20.98
C ALA A 243 -19.04 -11.32 22.53
N ARG A 244 -18.14 -10.48 23.05
CA ARG A 244 -17.90 -10.28 24.48
C ARG A 244 -19.19 -10.02 25.29
N PRO A 245 -20.04 -9.02 24.96
CA PRO A 245 -21.22 -8.74 25.75
C PRO A 245 -22.22 -9.90 25.78
N LEU A 246 -22.26 -10.71 24.70
CA LEU A 246 -23.06 -11.93 24.71
C LEU A 246 -22.45 -13.01 25.59
N ALA A 247 -21.14 -13.21 25.52
CA ALA A 247 -20.42 -14.22 26.32
C ALA A 247 -20.45 -13.93 27.82
N GLU A 248 -20.53 -12.67 28.21
CA GLU A 248 -20.61 -12.20 29.61
C GLU A 248 -22.04 -12.03 30.11
N LYS A 249 -23.07 -12.27 29.28
CA LYS A 249 -24.46 -12.20 29.66
C LYS A 249 -24.90 -13.48 30.44
N PRO A 250 -25.44 -13.37 31.67
CA PRO A 250 -25.73 -14.55 32.49
C PRO A 250 -26.88 -15.43 32.00
N GLN A 251 -27.82 -14.90 31.25
CA GLN A 251 -28.96 -15.65 30.68
C GLN A 251 -29.19 -15.24 29.25
N ARG A 252 -28.71 -16.07 28.32
CA ARG A 252 -28.87 -15.85 26.88
C ARG A 252 -30.08 -16.58 26.33
N THR A 253 -30.79 -15.92 25.43
CA THR A 253 -31.80 -16.59 24.60
C THR A 253 -31.13 -17.57 23.62
N ALA A 254 -31.91 -18.50 23.03
CA ALA A 254 -31.38 -19.40 21.98
C ALA A 254 -30.78 -18.62 20.82
N GLY A 255 -31.42 -17.53 20.36
CA GLY A 255 -30.93 -16.69 19.28
C GLY A 255 -29.61 -15.97 19.63
N GLU A 256 -29.42 -15.55 20.89
CA GLU A 256 -28.16 -14.95 21.37
C GLU A 256 -27.03 -15.99 21.43
N ASN A 257 -27.34 -17.22 21.86
CA ASN A 257 -26.39 -18.31 21.83
C ASN A 257 -25.95 -18.64 20.39
N ASP A 258 -26.90 -18.67 19.45
CA ASP A 258 -26.60 -18.90 18.03
C ASP A 258 -25.78 -17.77 17.43
N ARG A 259 -26.07 -16.53 17.80
CA ARG A 259 -25.28 -15.37 17.39
C ARG A 259 -23.85 -15.44 17.95
N LEU A 260 -23.70 -15.76 19.22
CA LEU A 260 -22.39 -15.92 19.86
C LEU A 260 -21.56 -16.99 19.15
N ARG A 261 -22.13 -18.16 18.88
CA ARG A 261 -21.45 -19.24 18.13
C ARG A 261 -20.97 -18.75 16.77
N ARG A 262 -21.83 -18.11 15.97
CA ARG A 262 -21.45 -17.57 14.66
C ARG A 262 -20.31 -16.56 14.75
N LEU A 263 -20.29 -15.68 15.74
CA LEU A 263 -19.21 -14.70 15.93
C LEU A 263 -17.89 -15.40 16.28
N LEU A 264 -17.90 -16.38 17.15
CA LEU A 264 -16.70 -17.16 17.52
C LEU A 264 -16.21 -18.01 16.35
N ASP A 265 -17.09 -18.63 15.55
CA ASP A 265 -16.72 -19.38 14.36
C ASP A 265 -16.13 -18.46 13.27
N ALA A 266 -16.71 -17.28 13.08
CA ALA A 266 -16.15 -16.29 12.16
C ALA A 266 -14.79 -15.77 12.60
N ALA A 267 -14.58 -15.52 13.91
CA ALA A 267 -13.28 -15.13 14.45
C ALA A 267 -12.22 -16.22 14.24
N ARG A 268 -12.60 -17.52 14.43
CA ARG A 268 -11.73 -18.65 14.14
C ARG A 268 -11.25 -18.66 12.70
N LEU A 269 -12.18 -18.51 11.74
CA LEU A 269 -11.84 -18.48 10.31
C LEU A 269 -10.86 -17.34 9.98
N GLN A 270 -11.00 -16.17 10.62
CA GLN A 270 -10.05 -15.07 10.42
C GLN A 270 -8.66 -15.37 11.00
N ILE A 271 -8.56 -16.04 12.16
CA ILE A 271 -7.29 -16.47 12.73
C ILE A 271 -6.63 -17.53 11.81
N GLU A 272 -7.40 -18.49 11.30
CA GLU A 272 -6.92 -19.49 10.33
C GLU A 272 -6.46 -18.85 9.02
N LEU A 273 -7.16 -17.82 8.53
CA LEU A 273 -6.73 -17.04 7.36
C LEU A 273 -5.41 -16.30 7.63
N ALA A 274 -5.28 -15.68 8.81
CA ALA A 274 -4.01 -15.05 9.22
C ALA A 274 -2.86 -16.06 9.23
N GLN A 275 -3.11 -17.29 9.68
CA GLN A 275 -2.14 -18.37 9.66
C GLN A 275 -1.77 -18.81 8.24
N ALA A 276 -2.77 -19.00 7.37
CA ALA A 276 -2.56 -19.37 5.98
C ALA A 276 -1.75 -18.34 5.20
N LEU A 277 -1.99 -17.05 5.46
CA LEU A 277 -1.26 -15.92 4.87
C LEU A 277 0.11 -15.66 5.54
N GLY A 278 0.42 -16.32 6.66
CA GLY A 278 1.70 -16.18 7.35
C GLY A 278 1.86 -14.87 8.13
N TYR A 279 0.77 -14.21 8.54
CA TYR A 279 0.83 -13.10 9.50
C TYR A 279 1.09 -13.64 10.92
N ALA A 280 2.01 -13.02 11.65
CA ALA A 280 2.47 -13.42 12.97
C ALA A 280 3.19 -14.80 13.01
N THR A 281 3.72 -15.16 14.17
CA THR A 281 4.39 -16.45 14.36
C THR A 281 3.37 -17.57 14.53
N LYS A 282 3.80 -18.81 14.28
CA LYS A 282 2.96 -19.99 14.51
C LYS A 282 2.49 -20.06 15.97
N ASP A 283 3.41 -19.83 16.92
CA ASP A 283 3.12 -19.89 18.35
C ASP A 283 2.08 -18.84 18.78
N ASP A 284 2.14 -17.62 18.24
CA ASP A 284 1.16 -16.56 18.53
C ASP A 284 -0.24 -16.93 18.05
N LEU A 285 -0.33 -17.52 16.85
CA LEU A 285 -1.60 -17.93 16.25
C LEU A 285 -2.18 -19.18 16.91
N GLU A 286 -1.34 -20.12 17.37
CA GLU A 286 -1.75 -21.26 18.17
C GLU A 286 -2.30 -20.79 19.53
N ALA A 287 -1.63 -19.84 20.21
CA ALA A 287 -2.11 -19.26 21.47
C ALA A 287 -3.47 -18.57 21.31
N LEU A 288 -3.68 -17.81 20.21
CA LEU A 288 -4.97 -17.21 19.87
C LEU A 288 -6.06 -18.26 19.65
N SER A 289 -5.75 -19.31 18.90
CA SER A 289 -6.67 -20.40 18.61
C SER A 289 -7.08 -21.18 19.87
N ASP A 290 -6.14 -21.41 20.78
CA ASP A 290 -6.41 -22.16 22.03
C ASP A 290 -7.22 -21.33 23.03
N GLU A 291 -6.94 -20.02 23.13
CA GLU A 291 -7.78 -19.15 23.97
C GLU A 291 -9.20 -19.03 23.39
N LEU A 292 -9.36 -18.96 22.05
CA LEU A 292 -10.65 -18.95 21.42
C LEU A 292 -11.44 -20.26 21.65
N LYS A 293 -10.78 -21.43 21.57
CA LYS A 293 -11.38 -22.72 21.94
C LYS A 293 -11.82 -22.72 23.41
N THR A 294 -11.04 -22.11 24.29
CA THR A 294 -11.38 -21.98 25.71
C THR A 294 -12.60 -21.11 25.93
N ILE A 295 -12.68 -19.94 25.24
CA ILE A 295 -13.86 -19.08 25.26
C ILE A 295 -15.10 -19.87 24.79
N ARG A 296 -14.98 -20.56 23.63
CA ARG A 296 -16.07 -21.37 23.08
C ARG A 296 -16.58 -22.40 24.07
N ARG A 297 -15.70 -23.22 24.64
CA ARG A 297 -16.04 -24.25 25.62
C ARG A 297 -16.71 -23.67 26.88
N LYS A 298 -16.19 -22.53 27.36
CA LYS A 298 -16.74 -21.84 28.55
C LYS A 298 -18.10 -21.20 28.31
N THR A 299 -18.43 -20.85 27.06
CA THR A 299 -19.72 -20.20 26.69
C THR A 299 -20.75 -21.18 26.17
N GLU A 300 -20.44 -22.47 26.10
CA GLU A 300 -21.43 -23.50 25.70
C GLU A 300 -22.65 -23.50 26.63
N GLY A 301 -23.85 -23.59 26.04
CA GLY A 301 -25.12 -23.48 26.76
C GLY A 301 -25.31 -22.11 27.41
N GLN A 302 -25.36 -22.09 28.74
CA GLN A 302 -25.47 -20.87 29.55
C GLN A 302 -24.13 -20.52 30.28
N GLY A 303 -23.04 -21.11 29.82
CA GLY A 303 -21.73 -20.84 30.41
C GLY A 303 -21.28 -19.38 30.26
N PHE A 304 -20.32 -18.96 31.07
CA PHE A 304 -19.89 -17.58 31.23
C PHE A 304 -18.36 -17.44 31.07
N ALA A 305 -17.90 -16.45 30.33
CA ALA A 305 -16.50 -16.30 29.95
C ALA A 305 -15.86 -14.98 30.45
N SER A 306 -16.00 -14.66 31.74
CA SER A 306 -15.39 -13.46 32.33
C SER A 306 -13.87 -13.51 32.26
N GLY A 307 -13.24 -12.40 31.93
CA GLY A 307 -11.79 -12.20 31.92
C GLY A 307 -11.02 -12.88 30.79
N LEU A 308 -11.63 -13.77 30.01
CA LEU A 308 -10.96 -14.44 28.88
C LEU A 308 -10.74 -13.49 27.69
N PHE A 309 -11.66 -12.55 27.48
CA PHE A 309 -11.56 -11.57 26.39
C PHE A 309 -10.39 -10.59 26.56
N ASP A 310 -10.00 -10.27 27.80
CA ASP A 310 -8.85 -9.42 28.04
C ASP A 310 -7.53 -10.14 27.70
N ARG A 311 -7.46 -11.46 28.00
CA ARG A 311 -6.29 -12.28 27.64
C ARG A 311 -6.15 -12.43 26.12
N ILE A 312 -7.23 -12.77 25.41
CA ILE A 312 -7.16 -12.92 23.95
C ILE A 312 -6.83 -11.58 23.27
N LYS A 313 -7.30 -10.45 23.83
CA LYS A 313 -6.95 -9.12 23.33
C LYS A 313 -5.45 -8.81 23.46
N ALA A 314 -4.82 -9.20 24.55
CA ALA A 314 -3.37 -9.08 24.73
C ALA A 314 -2.61 -9.94 23.70
N LEU A 315 -3.09 -11.14 23.39
CA LEU A 315 -2.52 -12.00 22.36
C LEU A 315 -2.63 -11.36 20.95
N PHE A 316 -3.77 -10.74 20.61
CA PHE A 316 -3.91 -10.01 19.34
C PHE A 316 -2.94 -8.83 19.26
N ALA A 317 -2.75 -8.07 20.33
CA ALA A 317 -1.79 -6.97 20.36
C ALA A 317 -0.36 -7.45 20.07
N LYS A 318 0.04 -8.59 20.67
CA LYS A 318 1.34 -9.23 20.41
C LYS A 318 1.46 -9.69 18.97
N ALA A 319 0.50 -10.45 18.45
CA ALA A 319 0.50 -10.97 17.08
C ALA A 319 0.59 -9.86 16.03
N ARG A 320 -0.12 -8.75 16.21
CA ARG A 320 -0.04 -7.57 15.34
C ARG A 320 1.32 -6.88 15.41
N SER A 321 1.89 -6.74 16.62
CA SER A 321 3.22 -6.18 16.80
C SER A 321 4.27 -7.00 16.04
N ASP A 322 4.19 -8.33 16.11
CA ASP A 322 5.12 -9.21 15.42
C ASP A 322 4.91 -9.23 13.90
N ALA A 323 3.68 -9.08 13.42
CA ALA A 323 3.37 -8.92 12.00
C ALA A 323 3.93 -7.62 11.38
N SER A 324 4.02 -6.55 12.19
CA SER A 324 4.50 -5.23 11.76
C SER A 324 6.03 -5.09 11.77
N LYS A 325 6.76 -6.05 12.36
CA LYS A 325 8.22 -6.00 12.38
C LYS A 325 8.79 -6.30 10.99
N PRO A 326 9.82 -5.54 10.54
CA PRO A 326 10.54 -5.90 9.33
C PRO A 326 11.07 -7.32 9.49
N ARG A 327 10.65 -8.23 8.62
CA ARG A 327 11.25 -9.56 8.58
C ARG A 327 12.61 -9.38 7.92
N SER A 328 13.70 -9.50 8.71
CA SER A 328 15.02 -9.64 8.16
C SER A 328 14.99 -10.90 7.28
N GLY A 329 15.11 -10.72 5.97
CA GLY A 329 15.30 -11.82 5.04
C GLY A 329 16.53 -12.57 5.49
N GLY A 330 16.35 -13.86 5.79
CA GLY A 330 17.44 -14.80 6.00
C GLY A 330 18.14 -15.09 4.69
#